data_1563ec91611a315604b431897b89bad9
#
_entry.id   1563ec91611a315604b431897b89bad9
#
_cell.length_a   1.000
_cell.length_b   1.000
_cell.length_c   1.000
_cell.angle_alpha   90.00
_cell.angle_beta   90.00
_cell.angle_gamma   90.00
#
_symmetry.space_group_name_H-M   'P 1'
#
loop_
_entity.id
_entity.type
_entity.pdbx_description
1 polymer ?
#
loop_
_entity_poly.entity_id
_entity_poly.type
_entity_poly.pdbx_seq_one_letter_code
_entity_poly.pdbx_strand_id
1 'polypeptide(L)'
;MPRVWEHPEHSAGRWRTMLACPIAPLDSSDHPSSPPPEPHDGPAVPQKLTLELGCGTGLWTVGMAEKFKDGWWIGADIKGARMWHGAKLLESKQLNNAGFLRTRLEQIESYFESGEVNEIWITFPDPQPRESREKKRLSSPA
;
A
#
# COMPACT_ATOMS: atom_id res chain seq x y z
N MET A 1 -7.25 -13.07 -1.22
CA MET A 1 -7.79 -12.01 -0.33
C MET A 1 -7.34 -10.66 -0.85
N PRO A 2 -8.20 -9.64 -0.85
CA PRO A 2 -7.80 -8.31 -1.29
C PRO A 2 -6.62 -7.80 -0.44
N ARG A 3 -5.67 -7.12 -1.08
CA ARG A 3 -4.43 -6.62 -0.44
C ARG A 3 -4.70 -5.41 0.45
N VAL A 4 -5.42 -5.61 1.53
CA VAL A 4 -5.57 -4.63 2.62
C VAL A 4 -4.96 -5.23 3.88
N TRP A 5 -3.91 -4.60 4.38
CA TRP A 5 -3.27 -4.98 5.63
C TRP A 5 -3.77 -4.10 6.77
N GLU A 6 -4.25 -4.75 7.81
CA GLU A 6 -4.63 -4.12 9.06
C GLU A 6 -3.57 -4.49 10.10
N HIS A 7 -2.79 -3.50 10.55
CA HIS A 7 -1.73 -3.69 11.55
C HIS A 7 -0.77 -4.85 11.20
N PRO A 8 -0.12 -4.83 10.01
CA PRO A 8 0.79 -5.90 9.65
C PRO A 8 2.01 -5.85 10.57
N GLU A 9 2.03 -6.74 11.55
CA GLU A 9 3.18 -6.87 12.43
C GLU A 9 4.41 -7.22 11.60
N HIS A 10 5.53 -6.55 11.87
CA HIS A 10 6.81 -6.77 11.19
C HIS A 10 6.81 -6.49 9.68
N SER A 11 6.04 -5.51 9.21
CA SER A 11 6.04 -5.11 7.79
C SER A 11 7.26 -4.28 7.38
N ALA A 12 7.89 -3.58 8.33
CA ALA A 12 9.07 -2.77 8.06
C ALA A 12 10.19 -3.60 7.39
N GLY A 13 10.73 -3.09 6.29
CA GLY A 13 11.75 -3.77 5.49
C GLY A 13 11.22 -4.94 4.63
N ARG A 14 9.94 -5.26 4.67
CA ARG A 14 9.36 -6.44 4.00
C ARG A 14 8.32 -6.14 2.93
N TRP A 15 8.01 -4.87 2.70
CA TRP A 15 6.95 -4.49 1.77
C TRP A 15 7.15 -5.02 0.35
N ARG A 16 8.39 -4.98 -0.17
CA ARG A 16 8.70 -5.50 -1.50
C ARG A 16 8.42 -6.99 -1.60
N THR A 17 8.78 -7.76 -0.59
CA THR A 17 8.48 -9.21 -0.52
C THR A 17 6.98 -9.46 -0.39
N MET A 18 6.29 -8.70 0.46
CA MET A 18 4.83 -8.83 0.64
C MET A 18 4.06 -8.49 -0.63
N LEU A 19 4.49 -7.47 -1.38
CA LEU A 19 3.87 -7.07 -2.65
C LEU A 19 4.22 -8.04 -3.78
N ALA A 20 5.40 -8.64 -3.79
CA ALA A 20 5.81 -9.60 -4.81
C ALA A 20 5.05 -10.93 -4.74
N CYS A 21 4.44 -11.25 -3.59
CA CYS A 21 3.65 -12.46 -3.44
C CYS A 21 2.38 -12.40 -4.35
N PRO A 22 2.15 -13.37 -5.24
CA PRO A 22 0.96 -13.37 -6.11
C PRO A 22 -0.34 -13.36 -5.31
N ILE A 23 -1.36 -12.66 -5.84
CA ILE A 23 -2.73 -12.76 -5.31
C ILE A 23 -3.24 -14.15 -5.66
N ALA A 24 -3.44 -15.02 -4.66
CA ALA A 24 -4.06 -16.32 -4.91
C ALA A 24 -5.50 -16.12 -5.41
N PRO A 25 -5.94 -16.86 -6.45
CA PRO A 25 -7.33 -16.85 -6.87
C PRO A 25 -8.24 -17.32 -5.74
N LEU A 26 -9.47 -16.79 -5.69
CA LEU A 26 -10.44 -16.99 -4.61
C LEU A 26 -11.03 -18.41 -4.52
N ASP A 27 -10.52 -19.37 -5.27
CA ASP A 27 -11.09 -20.71 -5.34
C ASP A 27 -10.01 -21.79 -5.16
N SER A 28 -9.67 -22.04 -3.91
CA SER A 28 -9.12 -23.35 -3.53
C SER A 28 -9.07 -23.48 -2.00
N SER A 29 -9.76 -24.50 -1.53
CA SER A 29 -9.78 -25.03 -0.16
C SER A 29 -8.47 -25.72 0.24
N ASP A 30 -7.32 -25.30 -0.30
CA ASP A 30 -6.05 -25.91 -0.01
C ASP A 30 -5.09 -24.93 0.65
N HIS A 31 -4.62 -25.30 1.83
CA HIS A 31 -3.49 -24.70 2.53
C HIS A 31 -2.27 -24.64 1.60
N PRO A 32 -1.61 -23.51 1.43
CA PRO A 32 -0.38 -23.44 0.65
C PRO A 32 0.74 -24.17 1.39
N SER A 33 1.03 -25.39 0.98
CA SER A 33 2.20 -26.17 1.41
C SER A 33 3.44 -25.86 0.55
N SER A 34 3.45 -24.74 -0.17
CA SER A 34 4.59 -24.33 -0.99
C SER A 34 5.39 -23.24 -0.26
N PRO A 35 6.72 -23.41 -0.14
CA PRO A 35 7.57 -22.33 0.37
C PRO A 35 7.44 -21.10 -0.54
N PRO A 36 7.66 -19.88 -0.02
CA PRO A 36 7.67 -18.68 -0.85
C PRO A 36 8.67 -18.85 -1.99
N PRO A 37 8.36 -18.32 -3.20
CA PRO A 37 9.28 -18.44 -4.33
C PRO A 37 10.64 -17.88 -3.93
N GLU A 38 11.70 -18.65 -4.24
CA GLU A 38 13.09 -18.24 -4.07
C GLU A 38 13.34 -16.91 -4.77
N PRO A 39 14.16 -16.02 -4.22
CA PRO A 39 14.49 -14.76 -4.87
C PRO A 39 15.11 -15.05 -6.25
N HIS A 40 14.49 -14.53 -7.29
CA HIS A 40 15.01 -14.64 -8.65
C HIS A 40 16.37 -13.91 -8.74
N ASP A 41 17.43 -14.64 -9.05
CA ASP A 41 18.81 -14.17 -9.28
C ASP A 41 18.94 -13.36 -10.58
N GLY A 42 18.16 -12.29 -10.72
CA GLY A 42 18.38 -11.25 -11.70
C GLY A 42 18.91 -9.99 -11.00
N PRO A 43 19.66 -9.11 -11.68
CA PRO A 43 20.03 -7.84 -11.09
C PRO A 43 18.73 -7.11 -10.73
N ALA A 44 18.43 -7.07 -9.43
CA ALA A 44 17.25 -6.41 -8.92
C ALA A 44 17.37 -4.92 -9.25
N VAL A 45 16.69 -4.48 -10.31
CA VAL A 45 16.42 -3.05 -10.49
C VAL A 45 15.71 -2.63 -9.21
N PRO A 46 16.24 -1.67 -8.44
CA PRO A 46 15.61 -1.26 -7.19
C PRO A 46 14.23 -0.68 -7.54
N GLN A 47 13.21 -1.49 -7.36
CA GLN A 47 11.84 -1.07 -7.62
C GLN A 47 11.46 -0.02 -6.59
N LYS A 48 11.12 1.16 -7.08
CA LYS A 48 10.73 2.31 -6.28
C LYS A 48 9.46 1.98 -5.50
N LEU A 49 9.50 2.16 -4.18
CA LEU A 49 8.33 2.06 -3.32
C LEU A 49 7.75 3.46 -3.10
N THR A 50 6.52 3.65 -3.57
CA THR A 50 5.78 4.90 -3.44
C THR A 50 4.60 4.72 -2.47
N LEU A 51 4.46 5.65 -1.54
CA LEU A 51 3.42 5.66 -0.51
C LEU A 51 2.45 6.81 -0.77
N GLU A 52 1.15 6.51 -0.91
CA GLU A 52 0.08 7.51 -0.93
C GLU A 52 -0.54 7.63 0.47
N LEU A 53 -0.48 8.83 1.07
CA LEU A 53 -1.09 9.13 2.35
C LEU A 53 -2.49 9.68 2.17
N GLY A 54 -3.47 9.10 2.87
CA GLY A 54 -4.87 9.48 2.75
C GLY A 54 -5.50 9.01 1.45
N CYS A 55 -5.21 7.78 1.03
CA CYS A 55 -5.59 7.23 -0.28
C CYS A 55 -7.11 7.08 -0.51
N GLY A 56 -7.93 7.21 0.53
CA GLY A 56 -9.38 7.11 0.42
C GLY A 56 -9.84 5.77 -0.19
N THR A 57 -10.39 5.82 -1.40
CA THR A 57 -10.82 4.62 -2.15
C THR A 57 -9.67 3.89 -2.84
N GLY A 58 -8.47 4.47 -2.87
CA GLY A 58 -7.29 3.89 -3.50
C GLY A 58 -7.25 3.97 -5.02
N LEU A 59 -8.11 4.75 -5.65
CA LEU A 59 -8.18 4.84 -7.13
C LEU A 59 -6.88 5.37 -7.74
N TRP A 60 -6.24 6.33 -7.08
CA TRP A 60 -4.96 6.85 -7.56
C TRP A 60 -3.86 5.79 -7.43
N THR A 61 -3.74 5.11 -6.28
CA THR A 61 -2.80 4.00 -6.06
C THR A 61 -2.97 2.91 -7.13
N VAL A 62 -4.24 2.51 -7.43
CA VAL A 62 -4.55 1.54 -8.49
C VAL A 62 -4.13 2.04 -9.87
N GLY A 63 -4.47 3.30 -10.20
CA GLY A 63 -4.13 3.90 -11.48
C GLY A 63 -2.62 3.99 -11.72
N MET A 64 -1.86 4.30 -10.67
CA MET A 64 -0.40 4.35 -10.74
C MET A 64 0.20 2.96 -10.90
N ALA A 65 -0.30 1.97 -10.17
CA ALA A 65 0.12 0.58 -10.31
C ALA A 65 -0.17 0.00 -11.71
N GLU A 66 -1.29 0.40 -12.30
CA GLU A 66 -1.65 -0.01 -13.66
C GLU A 66 -0.73 0.62 -14.71
N LYS A 67 -0.39 1.90 -14.52
CA LYS A 67 0.43 2.68 -15.45
C LYS A 67 1.92 2.37 -15.36
N PHE A 68 2.43 2.15 -14.15
CA PHE A 68 3.85 1.95 -13.87
C PHE A 68 4.08 0.58 -13.21
N LYS A 69 4.25 -0.43 -14.05
CA LYS A 69 4.35 -1.84 -13.65
C LYS A 69 5.63 -2.19 -12.89
N ASP A 70 6.68 -1.39 -13.05
CA ASP A 70 8.00 -1.54 -12.45
C ASP A 70 8.13 -0.89 -11.06
N GLY A 71 7.10 -0.18 -10.61
CA GLY A 71 7.04 0.43 -9.28
C GLY A 71 6.15 -0.33 -8.30
N TRP A 72 6.41 -0.15 -7.01
CA TRP A 72 5.58 -0.63 -5.91
C TRP A 72 4.75 0.51 -5.33
N TRP A 73 3.47 0.28 -5.10
CA TRP A 73 2.51 1.31 -4.69
C TRP A 73 1.75 0.89 -3.44
N ILE A 74 1.81 1.70 -2.38
CA ILE A 74 1.04 1.46 -1.16
C ILE A 74 0.15 2.66 -0.89
N GLY A 75 -1.16 2.44 -0.79
CA GLY A 75 -2.11 3.44 -0.32
C GLY A 75 -2.38 3.27 1.17
N ALA A 76 -2.21 4.31 1.97
CA ALA A 76 -2.48 4.30 3.40
C ALA A 76 -3.66 5.20 3.76
N ASP A 77 -4.60 4.68 4.56
CA ASP A 77 -5.75 5.43 5.10
C ASP A 77 -6.25 4.78 6.40
N ILE A 78 -6.98 5.54 7.21
CA ILE A 78 -7.64 5.02 8.42
C ILE A 78 -8.94 4.26 8.08
N LYS A 79 -9.58 4.57 6.95
CA LYS A 79 -10.90 4.05 6.58
C LYS A 79 -10.81 2.81 5.69
N GLY A 80 -10.61 1.63 6.30
CA GLY A 80 -10.47 0.35 5.60
C GLY A 80 -11.61 0.04 4.61
N ALA A 81 -12.86 0.36 4.95
CA ALA A 81 -14.00 0.14 4.06
C ALA A 81 -13.90 0.85 2.70
N ARG A 82 -13.22 2.02 2.64
CA ARG A 82 -12.98 2.73 1.38
C ARG A 82 -11.90 2.04 0.56
N MET A 83 -10.79 1.67 1.19
CA MET A 83 -9.66 0.99 0.54
C MET A 83 -10.04 -0.36 -0.05
N TRP A 84 -11.06 -1.02 0.51
CA TRP A 84 -11.55 -2.29 -0.01
C TRP A 84 -12.01 -2.21 -1.48
N HIS A 85 -12.53 -1.04 -1.90
CA HIS A 85 -12.87 -0.80 -3.30
C HIS A 85 -11.62 -0.84 -4.21
N GLY A 86 -10.56 -0.16 -3.82
CA GLY A 86 -9.28 -0.21 -4.54
C GLY A 86 -8.67 -1.61 -4.56
N ALA A 87 -8.73 -2.34 -3.44
CA ALA A 87 -8.21 -3.69 -3.34
C ALA A 87 -8.94 -4.67 -4.29
N LYS A 88 -10.26 -4.54 -4.42
CA LYS A 88 -11.02 -5.32 -5.44
C LYS A 88 -10.62 -4.97 -6.86
N LEU A 89 -10.31 -3.70 -7.14
CA LEU A 89 -9.83 -3.31 -8.46
C LEU A 89 -8.44 -3.89 -8.75
N LEU A 90 -7.53 -3.92 -7.77
CA LEU A 90 -6.24 -4.60 -7.93
C LEU A 90 -6.43 -6.08 -8.30
N GLU A 91 -7.32 -6.76 -7.59
CA GLU A 91 -7.64 -8.16 -7.82
C GLU A 91 -8.24 -8.38 -9.22
N SER A 92 -9.28 -7.62 -9.60
CA SER A 92 -9.95 -7.75 -10.90
C SER A 92 -9.02 -7.43 -12.08
N LYS A 93 -8.06 -6.53 -11.90
CA LYS A 93 -7.07 -6.14 -12.91
C LYS A 93 -5.78 -7.00 -12.83
N GLN A 94 -5.71 -7.94 -11.88
CA GLN A 94 -4.53 -8.78 -11.63
C GLN A 94 -3.23 -7.96 -11.40
N LEU A 95 -3.36 -6.82 -10.70
CA LEU A 95 -2.23 -5.94 -10.38
C LEU A 95 -1.55 -6.42 -9.10
N ASN A 96 -0.31 -6.91 -9.23
CA ASN A 96 0.46 -7.46 -8.13
C ASN A 96 1.45 -6.47 -7.50
N ASN A 97 1.56 -5.27 -8.05
CA ASN A 97 2.52 -4.26 -7.65
C ASN A 97 1.92 -3.16 -6.76
N ALA A 98 0.77 -3.40 -6.13
CA ALA A 98 0.17 -2.46 -5.20
C ALA A 98 -0.59 -3.15 -4.07
N GLY A 99 -0.88 -2.38 -3.02
CA GLY A 99 -1.69 -2.80 -1.89
C GLY A 99 -2.07 -1.64 -0.98
N PHE A 100 -2.80 -1.95 0.10
CA PHE A 100 -3.34 -0.94 1.00
C PHE A 100 -3.00 -1.24 2.46
N LEU A 101 -2.61 -0.21 3.19
CA LEU A 101 -2.32 -0.25 4.61
C LEU A 101 -3.38 0.54 5.38
N ARG A 102 -4.16 -0.15 6.22
CA ARG A 102 -5.07 0.50 7.14
C ARG A 102 -4.33 0.91 8.40
N THR A 103 -4.09 2.20 8.56
CA THR A 103 -3.44 2.74 9.75
C THR A 103 -3.81 4.20 9.97
N ARG A 104 -3.52 4.70 11.17
CA ARG A 104 -3.46 6.13 11.44
C ARG A 104 -2.16 6.68 10.86
N LEU A 105 -2.23 7.82 10.19
CA LEU A 105 -1.05 8.39 9.52
C LEU A 105 0.03 8.83 10.51
N GLU A 106 -0.34 9.14 11.75
CA GLU A 106 0.60 9.43 12.84
C GLU A 106 1.46 8.22 13.24
N GLN A 107 1.06 7.01 12.83
CA GLN A 107 1.77 5.76 13.10
C GLN A 107 2.50 5.22 11.88
N ILE A 108 2.45 5.94 10.75
CA ILE A 108 2.93 5.41 9.46
C ILE A 108 4.39 4.97 9.50
N GLU A 109 5.24 5.70 10.21
CA GLU A 109 6.67 5.41 10.31
C GLU A 109 6.96 4.04 10.92
N SER A 110 6.08 3.53 11.82
CA SER A 110 6.28 2.23 12.45
C SER A 110 6.15 1.03 11.51
N TYR A 111 5.63 1.25 10.30
CA TYR A 111 5.41 0.20 9.30
C TYR A 111 6.50 0.12 8.24
N PHE A 112 7.46 1.03 8.26
CA PHE A 112 8.53 1.10 7.27
C PHE A 112 9.90 1.22 7.92
N GLU A 113 10.91 0.63 7.29
CA GLU A 113 12.31 0.88 7.65
C GLU A 113 12.81 2.21 7.06
N SER A 114 13.87 2.74 7.67
CA SER A 114 14.52 3.94 7.16
C SER A 114 14.99 3.73 5.72
N GLY A 115 14.55 4.61 4.80
CA GLY A 115 14.91 4.55 3.39
C GLY A 115 14.13 3.51 2.58
N GLU A 116 13.17 2.78 3.16
CA GLU A 116 12.35 1.80 2.42
C GLU A 116 11.38 2.49 1.45
N VAL A 117 10.78 3.61 1.86
CA VAL A 117 9.91 4.43 1.03
C VAL A 117 10.75 5.43 0.23
N ASN A 118 10.64 5.40 -1.08
CA ASN A 118 11.38 6.28 -1.98
C ASN A 118 10.62 7.58 -2.27
N GLU A 119 9.29 7.56 -2.19
CA GLU A 119 8.46 8.70 -2.53
C GLU A 119 7.15 8.68 -1.77
N ILE A 120 6.70 9.85 -1.33
CA ILE A 120 5.42 10.04 -0.63
C ILE A 120 4.56 11.01 -1.44
N TRP A 121 3.29 10.62 -1.63
CA TRP A 121 2.28 11.44 -2.29
C TRP A 121 1.11 11.71 -1.37
N ILE A 122 0.60 12.95 -1.43
CA ILE A 122 -0.65 13.39 -0.80
C ILE A 122 -1.48 13.98 -1.94
N THR A 123 -2.41 13.19 -2.47
CA THR A 123 -3.10 13.55 -3.73
C THR A 123 -4.25 14.51 -3.52
N PHE A 124 -5.16 14.22 -2.60
CA PHE A 124 -6.38 15.00 -2.36
C PHE A 124 -6.61 15.18 -0.86
N PRO A 125 -5.75 15.94 -0.15
CA PRO A 125 -5.91 16.14 1.29
C PRO A 125 -7.20 16.93 1.56
N ASP A 126 -7.92 16.55 2.62
CA ASP A 126 -9.07 17.31 3.09
C ASP A 126 -8.60 18.74 3.47
N PRO A 127 -9.11 19.80 2.83
CA PRO A 127 -8.54 21.13 2.94
C PRO A 127 -8.62 21.74 4.35
N GLN A 128 -9.56 21.29 5.20
CA GLN A 128 -9.75 21.81 6.57
C GLN A 128 -9.52 23.34 6.66
N PRO A 129 -10.35 24.19 6.00
CA PRO A 129 -10.05 25.62 5.81
C PRO A 129 -10.13 26.43 7.11
N ARG A 130 -10.79 25.93 8.16
CA ARG A 130 -10.91 26.62 9.44
C ARG A 130 -9.63 26.53 10.24
N GLU A 131 -9.11 27.64 10.77
CA GLU A 131 -7.93 27.68 11.64
C GLU A 131 -8.06 26.76 12.86
N SER A 132 -9.24 26.72 13.49
CA SER A 132 -9.53 25.79 14.60
C SER A 132 -9.36 24.31 14.25
N ARG A 133 -9.24 23.97 12.97
CA ARG A 133 -9.02 22.62 12.46
C ARG A 133 -7.65 22.42 11.82
N GLU A 134 -6.74 23.34 11.99
CA GLU A 134 -5.39 23.25 11.42
C GLU A 134 -4.69 21.94 11.78
N LYS A 135 -4.73 21.54 13.06
CA LYS A 135 -4.18 20.26 13.53
C LYS A 135 -4.82 19.00 12.90
N LYS A 136 -5.92 19.15 12.15
CA LYS A 136 -6.57 18.05 11.42
C LYS A 136 -6.14 17.96 9.97
N ARG A 137 -5.32 18.90 9.50
CA ARG A 137 -4.74 18.83 8.15
C ARG A 137 -3.74 17.70 8.11
N LEU A 138 -3.73 16.94 7.04
CA LEU A 138 -2.81 15.81 6.84
C LEU A 138 -1.33 16.24 6.89
N SER A 139 -1.05 17.47 6.50
CA SER A 139 0.30 18.08 6.47
C SER A 139 0.59 18.95 7.71
N SER A 140 -0.23 18.89 8.75
CA SER A 140 0.03 19.66 9.99
C SER A 140 1.21 19.05 10.77
N PRO A 141 2.09 19.88 11.35
CA PRO A 141 3.10 19.36 12.27
C PRO A 141 2.45 18.63 13.44
N ALA A 142 3.10 17.59 13.94
CA ALA A 142 2.66 16.83 15.10
C ALA A 142 2.72 17.65 16.40
#